data_4d32e80a95b49047af92c2d9c5fde704
#
_entry.id   4d32e80a95b49047af92c2d9c5fde704
#
_cell.length_a   1.000
_cell.length_b   1.000
_cell.length_c   1.000
_cell.angle_alpha   90.00
_cell.angle_beta   90.00
_cell.angle_gamma   90.00
#
_symmetry.space_group_name_H-M   'P 1'
#
loop_
_entity.id
_entity.type
_entity.pdbx_description
1 polymer ?
#
loop_
_entity_poly.entity_id
_entity_poly.type
_entity_poly.pdbx_seq_one_letter_code
_entity_poly.pdbx_strand_id
1 'polypeptide(L)'
;MKTQAIDQLEQIVGKGRVEKNKNLFPYITLRTKTAAEYYFEAKTREDLVKAASVESQSGIPAFFLGGGSNLAIAKATMKGLVVRNAYQKLEVIEEHNDSVKLLVSSGYPVSRLVHYTVGKGYEGFEYHKGLPGTVGGALYMNSKWTHPMNYISSRLLYACIVDTKGIERKEMKSYFQFAYDYSILHKTKEIVLEAVFHLKKISSELLAQRAKEAFEYRLKTQPFGVPTSGCFFRNPGSTSAGYLIDKAGLKGYAVGDFFVSDKHANFILNKGNGKSEDLIKLLSIIKARVKEKYGVELEEEVIII
;
A
#
# COMPACT_ATOMS: atom_id res chain seq x y z
N MET A 1 6.59 -32.59 -9.09
CA MET A 1 6.59 -31.51 -8.08
C MET A 1 5.88 -30.23 -8.53
N LYS A 2 6.20 -29.59 -9.68
CA LYS A 2 5.52 -28.32 -10.09
C LYS A 2 4.04 -28.44 -10.46
N THR A 3 3.58 -29.57 -10.94
CA THR A 3 2.17 -29.84 -11.25
C THR A 3 1.38 -30.00 -9.95
N GLN A 4 1.92 -30.69 -8.98
CA GLN A 4 1.30 -30.93 -7.67
C GLN A 4 1.03 -29.63 -6.89
N ALA A 5 1.94 -28.63 -6.94
CA ALA A 5 1.75 -27.37 -6.24
C ALA A 5 0.57 -26.54 -6.81
N ILE A 6 0.40 -26.51 -8.15
CA ILE A 6 -0.73 -25.80 -8.74
C ILE A 6 -2.05 -26.47 -8.44
N ASP A 7 -2.08 -27.83 -8.48
CA ASP A 7 -3.28 -28.60 -8.16
C ASP A 7 -3.72 -28.35 -6.70
N GLN A 8 -2.76 -28.28 -5.76
CA GLN A 8 -3.04 -27.93 -4.36
C GLN A 8 -3.59 -26.50 -4.22
N LEU A 9 -3.01 -25.53 -4.91
CA LEU A 9 -3.50 -24.15 -4.89
C LEU A 9 -4.91 -24.07 -5.47
N GLU A 10 -5.16 -24.73 -6.61
CA GLU A 10 -6.47 -24.71 -7.28
C GLU A 10 -7.57 -25.47 -6.52
N GLN A 11 -7.20 -26.44 -5.70
CA GLN A 11 -8.16 -27.07 -4.76
C GLN A 11 -8.68 -26.06 -3.72
N ILE A 12 -7.86 -25.11 -3.33
CA ILE A 12 -8.23 -24.10 -2.31
C ILE A 12 -8.93 -22.90 -2.97
N VAL A 13 -8.31 -22.29 -3.99
CA VAL A 13 -8.80 -21.03 -4.56
C VAL A 13 -9.71 -21.20 -5.77
N GLY A 14 -9.87 -22.44 -6.29
CA GLY A 14 -10.71 -22.79 -7.44
C GLY A 14 -9.92 -23.17 -8.68
N LYS A 15 -10.42 -24.19 -9.38
CA LYS A 15 -9.79 -24.78 -10.57
C LYS A 15 -9.65 -23.77 -11.72
N GLY A 16 -8.50 -23.73 -12.38
CA GLY A 16 -8.20 -22.86 -13.52
C GLY A 16 -8.01 -21.39 -13.17
N ARG A 17 -7.84 -21.06 -11.88
CA ARG A 17 -7.74 -19.67 -11.41
C ARG A 17 -6.32 -19.25 -11.05
N VAL A 18 -5.35 -20.16 -11.08
CA VAL A 18 -3.95 -19.89 -10.74
C VAL A 18 -3.10 -19.76 -12.01
N GLU A 19 -2.52 -18.59 -12.21
CA GLU A 19 -1.60 -18.33 -13.31
C GLU A 19 -0.15 -18.60 -12.87
N LYS A 20 0.70 -19.12 -13.78
CA LYS A 20 2.15 -19.30 -13.55
C LYS A 20 2.95 -18.16 -14.18
N ASN A 21 4.08 -17.83 -13.56
CA ASN A 21 5.05 -16.86 -14.09
C ASN A 21 4.41 -15.51 -14.51
N LYS A 22 3.45 -15.05 -13.70
CA LYS A 22 2.74 -13.79 -13.97
C LYS A 22 3.66 -12.59 -13.84
N ASN A 23 3.76 -11.80 -14.89
CA ASN A 23 4.49 -10.52 -14.82
C ASN A 23 3.77 -9.56 -13.86
N LEU A 24 4.47 -9.09 -12.83
CA LEU A 24 3.95 -8.17 -11.83
C LEU A 24 4.22 -6.70 -12.14
N PHE A 25 5.00 -6.39 -13.17
CA PHE A 25 5.33 -5.02 -13.57
C PHE A 25 4.11 -4.05 -13.63
N PRO A 26 2.93 -4.45 -14.17
CA PRO A 26 1.77 -3.56 -14.23
C PRO A 26 1.10 -3.29 -12.88
N TYR A 27 1.40 -4.11 -11.87
CA TYR A 27 0.73 -4.11 -10.57
C TYR A 27 1.56 -3.45 -9.45
N ILE A 28 2.76 -2.93 -9.78
CA ILE A 28 3.69 -2.32 -8.84
C ILE A 28 4.03 -0.92 -9.35
N THR A 29 3.84 0.11 -8.51
CA THR A 29 4.06 1.50 -8.94
C THR A 29 5.53 1.82 -9.22
N LEU A 30 6.48 1.15 -8.56
CA LEU A 30 7.91 1.27 -8.84
C LEU A 30 8.32 0.61 -10.17
N ARG A 31 7.47 -0.26 -10.74
CA ARG A 31 7.67 -0.94 -12.02
C ARG A 31 9.00 -1.71 -12.11
N THR A 32 9.34 -2.43 -11.03
CA THR A 32 10.45 -3.39 -11.09
C THR A 32 10.08 -4.60 -11.95
N LYS A 33 11.06 -5.14 -12.69
CA LYS A 33 10.85 -6.35 -13.50
C LYS A 33 10.85 -7.57 -12.58
N THR A 34 9.67 -8.06 -12.25
CA THR A 34 9.48 -9.23 -11.40
C THR A 34 8.28 -10.04 -11.85
N ALA A 35 8.30 -11.34 -11.60
CA ALA A 35 7.19 -12.25 -11.86
C ALA A 35 6.74 -12.95 -10.57
N ALA A 36 5.47 -13.32 -10.47
CA ALA A 36 4.97 -14.25 -9.47
C ALA A 36 5.16 -15.68 -9.96
N GLU A 37 5.68 -16.57 -9.11
CA GLU A 37 5.73 -18.01 -9.42
C GLU A 37 4.32 -18.56 -9.66
N TYR A 38 3.40 -18.25 -8.73
CA TYR A 38 1.96 -18.45 -8.85
C TYR A 38 1.23 -17.14 -8.59
N TYR A 39 0.15 -16.91 -9.30
CA TYR A 39 -0.65 -15.69 -9.18
C TYR A 39 -2.12 -16.03 -9.16
N PHE A 40 -2.85 -15.36 -8.26
CA PHE A 40 -4.28 -15.47 -8.12
C PHE A 40 -4.90 -14.08 -7.97
N GLU A 41 -5.99 -13.80 -8.70
CA GLU A 41 -6.74 -12.56 -8.56
C GLU A 41 -8.00 -12.78 -7.72
N ALA A 42 -8.01 -12.28 -6.49
CA ALA A 42 -9.14 -12.34 -5.58
C ALA A 42 -10.11 -11.20 -5.90
N LYS A 43 -11.30 -11.52 -6.40
CA LYS A 43 -12.34 -10.56 -6.84
C LYS A 43 -13.51 -10.47 -5.87
N THR A 44 -13.63 -11.41 -4.95
CA THR A 44 -14.71 -11.48 -3.95
C THR A 44 -14.13 -11.58 -2.55
N ARG A 45 -15.02 -11.41 -1.56
CA ARG A 45 -14.67 -11.64 -0.15
C ARG A 45 -14.23 -13.09 0.09
N GLU A 46 -14.98 -14.03 -0.49
CA GLU A 46 -14.72 -15.47 -0.37
C GLU A 46 -13.35 -15.85 -0.99
N ASP A 47 -12.97 -15.18 -2.08
CA ASP A 47 -11.66 -15.37 -2.70
C ASP A 47 -10.52 -15.01 -1.73
N LEU A 48 -10.67 -13.88 -1.01
CA LEU A 48 -9.69 -13.45 -0.01
C LEU A 48 -9.60 -14.41 1.17
N VAL A 49 -10.75 -14.91 1.65
CA VAL A 49 -10.83 -15.88 2.75
C VAL A 49 -10.12 -17.19 2.36
N LYS A 50 -10.42 -17.73 1.18
CA LYS A 50 -9.76 -18.91 0.65
C LYS A 50 -8.25 -18.69 0.49
N ALA A 51 -7.86 -17.58 -0.11
CA ALA A 51 -6.45 -17.25 -0.32
C ALA A 51 -5.68 -17.08 1.01
N ALA A 52 -6.32 -16.54 2.06
CA ALA A 52 -5.70 -16.39 3.37
C ALA A 52 -5.32 -17.73 4.02
N SER A 53 -6.06 -18.80 3.73
CA SER A 53 -5.79 -20.14 4.26
C SER A 53 -4.79 -20.97 3.43
N VAL A 54 -4.29 -20.46 2.30
CA VAL A 54 -3.40 -21.21 1.41
C VAL A 54 -2.14 -21.69 2.13
N GLU A 55 -1.43 -20.78 2.84
CA GLU A 55 -0.19 -21.14 3.52
C GLU A 55 -0.41 -22.21 4.59
N SER A 56 -1.49 -22.09 5.37
CA SER A 56 -1.82 -23.07 6.43
C SER A 56 -2.25 -24.44 5.88
N GLN A 57 -2.89 -24.50 4.71
CA GLN A 57 -3.40 -25.74 4.12
C GLN A 57 -2.40 -26.45 3.22
N SER A 58 -1.54 -25.71 2.50
CA SER A 58 -0.64 -26.27 1.49
C SER A 58 0.85 -26.13 1.83
N GLY A 59 1.21 -25.33 2.83
CA GLY A 59 2.60 -24.96 3.12
C GLY A 59 3.22 -24.01 2.08
N ILE A 60 2.46 -23.56 1.05
CA ILE A 60 2.94 -22.64 0.02
C ILE A 60 2.77 -21.20 0.56
N PRO A 61 3.85 -20.39 0.66
CA PRO A 61 3.74 -19.02 1.12
C PRO A 61 2.78 -18.20 0.27
N ALA A 62 1.93 -17.37 0.90
CA ALA A 62 1.01 -16.48 0.24
C ALA A 62 1.34 -15.01 0.53
N PHE A 63 1.46 -14.20 -0.51
CA PHE A 63 1.70 -12.76 -0.42
C PHE A 63 0.52 -11.98 -0.99
N PHE A 64 -0.07 -11.09 -0.17
CA PHE A 64 -1.21 -10.28 -0.58
C PHE A 64 -0.77 -8.94 -1.16
N LEU A 65 -1.09 -8.71 -2.42
CA LEU A 65 -0.78 -7.51 -3.18
C LEU A 65 -2.02 -6.62 -3.31
N GLY A 66 -1.99 -5.44 -2.69
CA GLY A 66 -2.98 -4.37 -2.92
C GLY A 66 -2.66 -3.56 -4.18
N GLY A 67 -2.50 -2.24 -4.03
CA GLY A 67 -2.13 -1.36 -5.15
C GLY A 67 -0.64 -1.33 -5.51
N GLY A 68 0.22 -2.07 -4.82
CA GLY A 68 1.65 -2.13 -5.10
C GLY A 68 2.41 -0.81 -4.93
N SER A 69 1.86 0.13 -4.18
CA SER A 69 2.36 1.51 -4.10
C SER A 69 3.38 1.77 -2.98
N ASN A 70 3.56 0.80 -2.08
CA ASN A 70 4.56 0.84 -1.02
C ASN A 70 5.45 -0.41 -1.03
N LEU A 71 5.78 -0.90 -2.23
CA LEU A 71 6.56 -2.12 -2.44
C LEU A 71 7.77 -1.87 -3.32
N ALA A 72 8.89 -2.46 -2.93
CA ALA A 72 10.10 -2.58 -3.74
C ALA A 72 10.47 -4.06 -3.82
N ILE A 73 10.13 -4.71 -4.94
CA ILE A 73 10.45 -6.13 -5.10
C ILE A 73 11.86 -6.26 -5.66
N ALA A 74 12.77 -6.76 -4.82
CA ALA A 74 14.19 -6.91 -5.12
C ALA A 74 14.55 -8.32 -5.60
N LYS A 75 13.60 -9.03 -6.22
CA LYS A 75 13.75 -10.40 -6.74
C LYS A 75 13.15 -10.51 -8.13
N ALA A 76 13.82 -11.24 -9.03
CA ALA A 76 13.29 -11.53 -10.37
C ALA A 76 11.99 -12.35 -10.32
N THR A 77 11.83 -13.21 -9.29
CA THR A 77 10.64 -14.03 -9.10
C THR A 77 10.24 -14.07 -7.62
N MET A 78 9.01 -13.74 -7.33
CA MET A 78 8.39 -13.99 -6.03
C MET A 78 7.95 -15.45 -5.93
N LYS A 79 8.52 -16.18 -4.97
CA LYS A 79 8.18 -17.57 -4.71
C LYS A 79 6.85 -17.67 -3.97
N GLY A 80 6.10 -18.76 -4.25
CA GLY A 80 4.78 -19.00 -3.68
C GLY A 80 3.67 -18.31 -4.47
N LEU A 81 2.53 -18.08 -3.80
CA LEU A 81 1.33 -17.48 -4.39
C LEU A 81 1.29 -15.96 -4.14
N VAL A 82 1.27 -15.17 -5.20
CA VAL A 82 0.92 -13.75 -5.12
C VAL A 82 -0.59 -13.61 -5.33
N VAL A 83 -1.28 -13.13 -4.30
CA VAL A 83 -2.72 -12.88 -4.31
C VAL A 83 -2.96 -11.40 -4.56
N ARG A 84 -3.43 -11.03 -5.76
CA ARG A 84 -3.86 -9.67 -6.03
C ARG A 84 -5.25 -9.44 -5.46
N ASN A 85 -5.37 -8.50 -4.54
CA ASN A 85 -6.66 -8.09 -4.01
C ASN A 85 -7.35 -7.12 -5.00
N ALA A 86 -8.28 -7.66 -5.77
CA ALA A 86 -9.13 -6.93 -6.73
C ALA A 86 -10.59 -6.86 -6.27
N TYR A 87 -10.90 -7.21 -5.02
CA TYR A 87 -12.23 -7.13 -4.45
C TYR A 87 -12.64 -5.67 -4.25
N GLN A 88 -13.65 -5.21 -5.00
CA GLN A 88 -14.11 -3.83 -4.99
C GLN A 88 -15.61 -3.75 -4.67
N LYS A 89 -15.91 -3.31 -3.45
CA LYS A 89 -17.25 -3.03 -2.96
C LYS A 89 -17.21 -1.69 -2.21
N LEU A 90 -18.24 -0.87 -2.40
CA LEU A 90 -18.50 0.34 -1.64
C LEU A 90 -20.01 0.43 -1.45
N GLU A 91 -20.46 0.58 -0.21
CA GLU A 91 -21.87 0.57 0.14
C GLU A 91 -22.13 1.49 1.32
N VAL A 92 -23.17 2.32 1.23
CA VAL A 92 -23.71 3.06 2.38
C VAL A 92 -24.60 2.10 3.16
N ILE A 93 -24.17 1.71 4.36
CA ILE A 93 -24.89 0.74 5.20
C ILE A 93 -25.78 1.39 6.25
N GLU A 94 -25.56 2.67 6.55
CA GLU A 94 -26.40 3.45 7.46
C GLU A 94 -26.23 4.94 7.12
N GLU A 95 -27.32 5.69 7.07
CA GLU A 95 -27.30 7.09 6.71
C GLU A 95 -28.23 7.90 7.63
N HIS A 96 -27.69 8.98 8.22
CA HIS A 96 -28.40 9.97 9.02
C HIS A 96 -28.30 11.36 8.38
N ASN A 97 -28.96 12.35 8.97
CA ASN A 97 -28.95 13.72 8.45
C ASN A 97 -27.53 14.31 8.39
N ASP A 98 -26.69 14.04 9.40
CA ASP A 98 -25.36 14.62 9.63
C ASP A 98 -24.19 13.65 9.42
N SER A 99 -24.47 12.36 9.22
CA SER A 99 -23.43 11.33 9.17
C SER A 99 -23.83 10.13 8.34
N VAL A 100 -22.83 9.31 7.98
CA VAL A 100 -23.00 8.09 7.20
C VAL A 100 -22.01 7.01 7.68
N LYS A 101 -22.44 5.76 7.69
CA LYS A 101 -21.54 4.61 7.78
C LYS A 101 -21.33 4.01 6.39
N LEU A 102 -20.08 4.06 5.95
CA LEU A 102 -19.64 3.59 4.64
C LEU A 102 -18.83 2.32 4.76
N LEU A 103 -19.30 1.23 4.17
CA LEU A 103 -18.57 -0.02 4.02
C LEU A 103 -17.74 0.04 2.74
N VAL A 104 -16.45 -0.29 2.87
CA VAL A 104 -15.52 -0.30 1.74
C VAL A 104 -14.65 -1.56 1.81
N SER A 105 -14.56 -2.31 0.71
CA SER A 105 -13.68 -3.48 0.62
C SER A 105 -12.20 -3.08 0.56
N SER A 106 -11.34 -3.98 1.01
CA SER A 106 -9.91 -3.71 1.11
C SER A 106 -9.19 -3.55 -0.24
N GLY A 107 -9.72 -4.13 -1.31
CA GLY A 107 -9.21 -3.95 -2.68
C GLY A 107 -9.70 -2.67 -3.37
N TYR A 108 -10.59 -1.89 -2.73
CA TYR A 108 -11.13 -0.66 -3.32
C TYR A 108 -10.03 0.42 -3.44
N PRO A 109 -9.87 1.07 -4.62
CA PRO A 109 -8.85 2.10 -4.79
C PRO A 109 -9.11 3.35 -3.93
N VAL A 110 -8.09 3.82 -3.20
CA VAL A 110 -8.20 5.04 -2.37
C VAL A 110 -8.60 6.25 -3.22
N SER A 111 -8.09 6.38 -4.43
CA SER A 111 -8.45 7.48 -5.34
C SER A 111 -9.93 7.53 -5.67
N ARG A 112 -10.57 6.36 -5.86
CA ARG A 112 -12.02 6.26 -6.10
C ARG A 112 -12.82 6.55 -4.83
N LEU A 113 -12.33 6.08 -3.66
CA LEU A 113 -12.95 6.39 -2.37
C LEU A 113 -12.97 7.91 -2.12
N VAL A 114 -11.82 8.59 -2.32
CA VAL A 114 -11.74 10.05 -2.20
C VAL A 114 -12.70 10.75 -3.16
N HIS A 115 -12.74 10.34 -4.43
CA HIS A 115 -13.65 10.92 -5.41
C HIS A 115 -15.12 10.78 -5.00
N TYR A 116 -15.52 9.57 -4.57
CA TYR A 116 -16.88 9.28 -4.13
C TYR A 116 -17.25 10.11 -2.90
N THR A 117 -16.42 10.09 -1.85
CA THR A 117 -16.74 10.76 -0.57
C THR A 117 -16.75 12.27 -0.71
N VAL A 118 -15.82 12.87 -1.45
CA VAL A 118 -15.81 14.31 -1.73
C VAL A 118 -17.07 14.71 -2.51
N GLY A 119 -17.43 13.97 -3.56
CA GLY A 119 -18.61 14.28 -4.36
C GLY A 119 -19.94 14.13 -3.61
N LYS A 120 -19.97 13.29 -2.56
CA LYS A 120 -21.15 13.08 -1.68
C LYS A 120 -21.16 13.97 -0.44
N GLY A 121 -20.14 14.79 -0.22
CA GLY A 121 -20.05 15.61 0.99
C GLY A 121 -19.70 14.80 2.25
N TYR A 122 -19.02 13.66 2.13
CA TYR A 122 -18.63 12.79 3.24
C TYR A 122 -17.19 13.10 3.67
N GLU A 123 -17.03 13.81 4.80
CA GLU A 123 -15.74 14.28 5.32
C GLU A 123 -14.88 13.14 5.86
N GLY A 124 -13.58 13.14 5.53
CA GLY A 124 -12.58 12.27 6.18
C GLY A 124 -11.48 11.76 5.25
N PHE A 125 -11.68 11.77 3.93
CA PHE A 125 -10.71 11.26 2.96
C PHE A 125 -10.19 12.30 1.97
N GLU A 126 -10.69 13.52 2.00
CA GLU A 126 -10.36 14.60 1.06
C GLU A 126 -8.85 14.88 0.95
N TYR A 127 -8.15 14.80 2.06
CA TYR A 127 -6.70 15.03 2.12
C TYR A 127 -5.87 13.89 1.50
N HIS A 128 -6.50 12.72 1.27
CA HIS A 128 -5.84 11.59 0.61
C HIS A 128 -5.93 11.64 -0.93
N LYS A 129 -6.37 12.75 -1.51
CA LYS A 129 -6.37 12.93 -2.97
C LYS A 129 -4.95 12.78 -3.54
N GLY A 130 -4.81 11.90 -4.53
CA GLY A 130 -3.52 11.54 -5.11
C GLY A 130 -2.73 10.46 -4.35
N LEU A 131 -3.25 9.92 -3.24
CA LEU A 131 -2.67 8.74 -2.59
C LEU A 131 -2.94 7.51 -3.47
N PRO A 132 -1.90 6.81 -3.96
CA PRO A 132 -2.07 5.57 -4.71
C PRO A 132 -2.35 4.40 -3.76
N GLY A 133 -2.89 3.31 -4.31
CA GLY A 133 -3.09 2.07 -3.56
C GLY A 133 -4.55 1.77 -3.24
N THR A 134 -4.76 0.79 -2.38
CA THR A 134 -6.07 0.29 -1.97
C THR A 134 -6.34 0.56 -0.49
N VAL A 135 -7.61 0.52 -0.09
CA VAL A 135 -8.03 0.73 1.31
C VAL A 135 -7.32 -0.22 2.26
N GLY A 136 -7.20 -1.52 1.92
CA GLY A 136 -6.50 -2.49 2.75
C GLY A 136 -5.02 -2.16 2.91
N GLY A 137 -4.33 -1.80 1.82
CA GLY A 137 -2.92 -1.38 1.89
C GLY A 137 -2.74 -0.08 2.68
N ALA A 138 -3.67 0.86 2.54
CA ALA A 138 -3.66 2.11 3.30
C ALA A 138 -3.89 1.89 4.80
N LEU A 139 -4.77 0.96 5.20
CA LEU A 139 -4.97 0.55 6.60
C LEU A 139 -3.77 -0.24 7.14
N TYR A 140 -3.17 -1.12 6.33
CA TYR A 140 -1.97 -1.85 6.70
C TYR A 140 -0.84 -0.90 7.13
N MET A 141 -0.59 0.15 6.35
CA MET A 141 0.43 1.17 6.62
C MET A 141 -0.07 2.31 7.53
N ASN A 142 -1.37 2.38 7.84
CA ASN A 142 -1.98 3.57 8.44
C ASN A 142 -1.60 4.85 7.69
N SER A 143 -1.79 4.85 6.37
CA SER A 143 -1.37 5.93 5.48
C SER A 143 -1.88 7.29 5.95
N LYS A 144 -1.02 8.31 5.85
CA LYS A 144 -1.26 9.65 6.40
C LYS A 144 -1.09 10.76 5.37
N TRP A 145 -1.72 11.86 5.66
CA TRP A 145 -1.45 13.20 5.15
C TRP A 145 -1.00 14.11 6.31
N THR A 146 -0.08 15.00 6.08
CA THR A 146 0.57 15.75 7.17
C THR A 146 0.17 17.23 7.26
N HIS A 147 -0.61 17.75 6.28
CA HIS A 147 -0.98 19.17 6.21
C HIS A 147 -2.46 19.38 5.85
N PRO A 148 -3.39 19.29 6.82
CA PRO A 148 -3.27 18.93 8.24
C PRO A 148 -3.03 17.43 8.44
N MET A 149 -2.64 17.03 9.65
CA MET A 149 -2.47 15.60 9.97
C MET A 149 -3.80 14.86 9.84
N ASN A 150 -3.83 13.87 8.96
CA ASN A 150 -5.00 13.03 8.71
C ASN A 150 -4.55 11.61 8.35
N TYR A 151 -5.00 10.62 9.14
CA TYR A 151 -4.73 9.21 8.89
C TYR A 151 -5.94 8.55 8.22
N ILE A 152 -5.69 7.58 7.34
CA ILE A 152 -6.76 6.77 6.72
C ILE A 152 -7.65 6.10 7.77
N SER A 153 -7.06 5.73 8.91
CA SER A 153 -7.78 5.13 10.04
C SER A 153 -8.58 6.12 10.89
N SER A 154 -8.47 7.45 10.65
CA SER A 154 -9.09 8.47 11.53
C SER A 154 -10.58 8.24 11.72
N ARG A 155 -11.29 7.85 10.67
CA ARG A 155 -12.74 7.64 10.64
C ARG A 155 -13.15 6.15 10.69
N LEU A 156 -12.20 5.22 10.87
CA LEU A 156 -12.50 3.80 10.97
C LEU A 156 -13.31 3.51 12.26
N LEU A 157 -14.41 2.80 12.10
CA LEU A 157 -15.20 2.22 13.21
C LEU A 157 -14.71 0.81 13.53
N TYR A 158 -14.76 -0.06 12.52
CA TYR A 158 -14.34 -1.45 12.60
C TYR A 158 -13.94 -1.97 11.23
N ALA A 159 -13.27 -3.11 11.20
CA ALA A 159 -13.08 -3.85 9.97
C ALA A 159 -13.38 -5.35 10.18
N CYS A 160 -13.83 -6.01 9.12
CA CYS A 160 -13.84 -7.46 9.03
C CYS A 160 -12.48 -7.90 8.51
N ILE A 161 -11.84 -8.80 9.23
CA ILE A 161 -10.52 -9.36 8.89
C ILE A 161 -10.59 -10.86 8.78
N VAL A 162 -9.60 -11.46 8.13
CA VAL A 162 -9.41 -12.90 8.07
C VAL A 162 -7.99 -13.24 8.50
N ASP A 163 -7.84 -14.28 9.31
CA ASP A 163 -6.54 -14.78 9.73
C ASP A 163 -5.93 -15.76 8.70
N THR A 164 -4.71 -16.22 8.97
CA THR A 164 -3.97 -17.16 8.11
C THR A 164 -4.57 -18.58 8.06
N LYS A 165 -5.64 -18.86 8.81
CA LYS A 165 -6.41 -20.11 8.77
C LYS A 165 -7.74 -19.96 8.04
N GLY A 166 -8.07 -18.75 7.57
CA GLY A 166 -9.35 -18.46 6.91
C GLY A 166 -10.48 -18.15 7.89
N ILE A 167 -10.18 -17.88 9.17
CA ILE A 167 -11.19 -17.55 10.18
C ILE A 167 -11.46 -16.05 10.12
N GLU A 168 -12.70 -15.71 9.85
CA GLU A 168 -13.14 -14.32 9.77
C GLU A 168 -13.59 -13.81 11.15
N ARG A 169 -13.33 -12.53 11.40
CA ARG A 169 -13.86 -11.84 12.58
C ARG A 169 -13.97 -10.34 12.35
N LYS A 170 -14.82 -9.71 13.14
CA LYS A 170 -15.00 -8.26 13.19
C LYS A 170 -14.15 -7.69 14.31
N GLU A 171 -13.33 -6.68 13.99
CA GLU A 171 -12.45 -6.03 14.95
C GLU A 171 -12.68 -4.52 14.98
N MET A 172 -12.75 -3.96 16.18
CA MET A 172 -12.88 -2.51 16.37
C MET A 172 -11.56 -1.80 16.06
N LYS A 173 -11.62 -0.49 15.79
CA LYS A 173 -10.42 0.33 15.48
C LYS A 173 -9.26 0.14 16.46
N SER A 174 -9.55 -0.03 17.77
CA SER A 174 -8.53 -0.21 18.81
C SER A 174 -7.67 -1.46 18.63
N TYR A 175 -8.24 -2.53 18.05
CA TYR A 175 -7.50 -3.75 17.74
C TYR A 175 -6.28 -3.51 16.87
N PHE A 176 -6.39 -2.59 15.91
CA PHE A 176 -5.36 -2.38 14.89
C PHE A 176 -4.10 -1.68 15.42
N GLN A 177 -4.07 -1.17 16.64
CA GLN A 177 -2.92 -0.52 17.27
C GLN A 177 -2.21 0.47 16.33
N PHE A 178 -2.99 1.27 15.61
CA PHE A 178 -2.48 2.20 14.61
C PHE A 178 -1.47 3.18 15.19
N ALA A 179 -0.32 3.26 14.54
CA ALA A 179 0.75 4.22 14.84
C ALA A 179 1.31 4.81 13.54
N TYR A 180 2.40 5.55 13.62
CA TYR A 180 3.13 6.08 12.48
C TYR A 180 3.61 4.92 11.58
N ASP A 181 3.09 4.86 10.32
CA ASP A 181 3.38 3.83 9.32
C ASP A 181 3.27 2.39 9.84
N TYR A 182 2.29 2.16 10.70
CA TYR A 182 2.12 0.88 11.38
C TYR A 182 0.65 0.55 11.69
N SER A 183 0.35 -0.73 11.58
CA SER A 183 -0.80 -1.40 12.19
C SER A 183 -0.39 -2.78 12.72
N ILE A 184 -1.19 -3.39 13.59
CA ILE A 184 -0.92 -4.74 14.11
C ILE A 184 -0.84 -5.80 12.98
N LEU A 185 -1.43 -5.52 11.82
CA LEU A 185 -1.42 -6.40 10.65
C LEU A 185 0.00 -6.75 10.16
N HIS A 186 1.00 -5.89 10.45
CA HIS A 186 2.40 -6.19 10.17
C HIS A 186 2.90 -7.44 10.92
N LYS A 187 2.36 -7.68 12.13
CA LYS A 187 2.73 -8.81 12.99
C LYS A 187 1.81 -10.02 12.79
N THR A 188 0.50 -9.78 12.70
CA THR A 188 -0.50 -10.85 12.65
C THR A 188 -0.64 -11.47 11.27
N LYS A 189 -0.20 -10.76 10.21
CA LYS A 189 -0.37 -11.14 8.79
C LYS A 189 -1.83 -11.34 8.37
N GLU A 190 -2.76 -10.82 9.16
CA GLU A 190 -4.18 -10.85 8.86
C GLU A 190 -4.52 -9.91 7.71
N ILE A 191 -5.57 -10.26 6.98
CA ILE A 191 -6.01 -9.50 5.82
C ILE A 191 -7.31 -8.80 6.15
N VAL A 192 -7.37 -7.49 5.90
CA VAL A 192 -8.62 -6.75 5.92
C VAL A 192 -9.47 -7.20 4.73
N LEU A 193 -10.70 -7.60 4.99
CA LEU A 193 -11.70 -7.91 3.97
C LEU A 193 -12.50 -6.66 3.61
N GLU A 194 -13.10 -6.05 4.60
CA GLU A 194 -13.93 -4.84 4.49
C GLU A 194 -13.72 -3.95 5.71
N ALA A 195 -13.79 -2.64 5.51
CA ALA A 195 -13.69 -1.64 6.55
C ALA A 195 -14.95 -0.76 6.57
N VAL A 196 -15.44 -0.42 7.75
CA VAL A 196 -16.56 0.51 7.93
C VAL A 196 -16.08 1.80 8.55
N PHE A 197 -16.36 2.90 7.86
CA PHE A 197 -15.99 4.24 8.26
C PHE A 197 -17.22 5.04 8.67
N HIS A 198 -17.10 5.85 9.73
CA HIS A 198 -18.11 6.80 10.14
C HIS A 198 -17.70 8.21 9.68
N LEU A 199 -18.44 8.76 8.74
CA LEU A 199 -18.12 10.02 8.07
C LEU A 199 -19.20 11.07 8.39
N LYS A 200 -18.80 12.31 8.61
CA LYS A 200 -19.71 13.44 8.74
C LYS A 200 -20.14 13.93 7.36
N LYS A 201 -21.35 14.45 7.25
CA LYS A 201 -21.84 15.13 6.07
C LYS A 201 -21.56 16.63 6.20
N ILE A 202 -20.87 17.19 5.22
CA ILE A 202 -20.60 18.62 5.08
C ILE A 202 -20.73 19.04 3.61
N SER A 203 -20.50 20.32 3.29
CA SER A 203 -20.53 20.80 1.90
C SER A 203 -19.52 20.05 1.03
N SER A 204 -19.99 19.52 -0.11
CA SER A 204 -19.15 18.88 -1.12
C SER A 204 -18.17 19.86 -1.76
N GLU A 205 -18.55 21.14 -1.88
CA GLU A 205 -17.71 22.23 -2.41
C GLU A 205 -16.52 22.47 -1.49
N LEU A 206 -16.76 22.50 -0.16
CA LEU A 206 -15.69 22.66 0.83
C LEU A 206 -14.72 21.47 0.79
N LEU A 207 -15.23 20.24 0.68
CA LEU A 207 -14.38 19.05 0.55
C LEU A 207 -13.60 19.05 -0.77
N ALA A 208 -14.22 19.48 -1.87
CA ALA A 208 -13.55 19.59 -3.16
C ALA A 208 -12.40 20.59 -3.12
N GLN A 209 -12.60 21.73 -2.42
CA GLN A 209 -11.56 22.73 -2.22
C GLN A 209 -10.39 22.14 -1.40
N ARG A 210 -10.66 21.54 -0.23
CA ARG A 210 -9.62 20.91 0.61
C ARG A 210 -8.85 19.83 -0.16
N ALA A 211 -9.56 19.00 -0.92
CA ALA A 211 -8.95 17.96 -1.76
C ALA A 211 -8.07 18.55 -2.86
N LYS A 212 -8.48 19.65 -3.48
CA LYS A 212 -7.70 20.38 -4.49
C LYS A 212 -6.41 20.94 -3.89
N GLU A 213 -6.50 21.64 -2.77
CA GLU A 213 -5.35 22.22 -2.07
C GLU A 213 -4.33 21.16 -1.66
N ALA A 214 -4.78 20.03 -1.07
CA ALA A 214 -3.94 18.91 -0.71
C ALA A 214 -3.23 18.31 -1.94
N PHE A 215 -3.95 18.18 -3.06
CA PHE A 215 -3.39 17.62 -4.29
C PHE A 215 -2.38 18.57 -4.94
N GLU A 216 -2.66 19.88 -4.98
CA GLU A 216 -1.73 20.90 -5.49
C GLU A 216 -0.44 20.95 -4.65
N TYR A 217 -0.56 20.88 -3.31
CA TYR A 217 0.62 20.76 -2.45
C TYR A 217 1.42 19.50 -2.77
N ARG A 218 0.76 18.36 -2.96
CA ARG A 218 1.41 17.10 -3.36
C ARG A 218 2.11 17.23 -4.71
N LEU A 219 1.46 17.82 -5.71
CA LEU A 219 2.06 18.07 -7.02
C LEU A 219 3.29 18.99 -6.92
N LYS A 220 3.23 19.99 -6.02
CA LYS A 220 4.36 20.92 -5.81
C LYS A 220 5.56 20.25 -5.12
N THR A 221 5.34 19.33 -4.19
CA THR A 221 6.39 18.79 -3.30
C THR A 221 6.89 17.39 -3.66
N GLN A 222 6.12 16.60 -4.40
CA GLN A 222 6.43 15.20 -4.73
C GLN A 222 6.55 14.98 -6.24
N PRO A 223 7.36 14.02 -6.71
CA PRO A 223 7.38 13.63 -8.12
C PRO A 223 6.07 12.94 -8.50
N PHE A 224 5.56 13.25 -9.71
CA PHE A 224 4.34 12.68 -10.26
C PHE A 224 4.58 12.17 -11.68
N GLY A 225 3.82 11.12 -12.09
CA GLY A 225 3.92 10.57 -13.45
C GLY A 225 5.17 9.72 -13.72
N VAL A 226 5.97 9.45 -12.69
CA VAL A 226 7.19 8.64 -12.79
C VAL A 226 7.04 7.42 -11.87
N PRO A 227 7.52 6.22 -12.29
CA PRO A 227 7.48 5.04 -11.45
C PRO A 227 8.24 5.23 -10.12
N THR A 228 7.53 5.06 -9.00
CA THR A 228 8.07 5.16 -7.63
C THR A 228 7.17 4.45 -6.63
N SER A 229 7.69 4.12 -5.45
CA SER A 229 6.91 3.62 -4.29
C SER A 229 6.74 4.66 -3.18
N GLY A 230 6.84 5.94 -3.49
CA GLY A 230 6.72 7.01 -2.51
C GLY A 230 8.01 7.26 -1.72
N CYS A 231 7.88 7.63 -0.45
CA CYS A 231 9.01 7.79 0.47
C CYS A 231 9.64 6.43 0.77
N PHE A 232 10.96 6.32 0.62
CA PHE A 232 11.67 5.06 0.84
C PHE A 232 12.09 4.84 2.30
N PHE A 233 12.32 5.92 3.04
CA PHE A 233 12.80 5.84 4.41
C PHE A 233 11.88 6.56 5.38
N ARG A 234 11.76 6.03 6.58
CA ARG A 234 11.08 6.66 7.71
C ARG A 234 11.85 7.90 8.16
N ASN A 235 11.13 8.88 8.67
CA ASN A 235 11.79 10.04 9.29
C ASN A 235 12.41 9.60 10.63
N PRO A 236 13.74 9.76 10.82
CA PRO A 236 14.39 9.45 12.08
C PRO A 236 14.07 10.53 13.12
N GLY A 237 13.21 10.20 14.09
CA GLY A 237 12.76 11.15 15.11
C GLY A 237 12.04 12.37 14.51
N SER A 238 12.50 13.58 14.85
CA SER A 238 11.95 14.84 14.36
C SER A 238 12.57 15.31 13.03
N THR A 239 13.61 14.63 12.53
CA THR A 239 14.32 15.03 11.32
C THR A 239 13.76 14.32 10.09
N SER A 240 13.59 15.03 8.97
CA SER A 240 13.16 14.45 7.72
C SER A 240 14.27 13.61 7.07
N ALA A 241 13.97 12.35 6.72
CA ALA A 241 14.89 11.52 5.93
C ALA A 241 15.23 12.19 4.59
N GLY A 242 14.25 12.79 3.92
CA GLY A 242 14.48 13.54 2.67
C GLY A 242 15.45 14.70 2.85
N TYR A 243 15.39 15.42 3.97
CA TYR A 243 16.35 16.49 4.28
C TYR A 243 17.78 15.93 4.44
N LEU A 244 17.95 14.85 5.19
CA LEU A 244 19.27 14.24 5.39
C LEU A 244 19.87 13.75 4.07
N ILE A 245 19.06 13.09 3.21
CA ILE A 245 19.50 12.59 1.90
C ILE A 245 19.87 13.75 0.96
N ASP A 246 19.09 14.83 0.96
CA ASP A 246 19.39 16.05 0.19
C ASP A 246 20.72 16.69 0.65
N LYS A 247 20.88 16.90 1.97
CA LYS A 247 22.09 17.46 2.56
C LYS A 247 23.31 16.53 2.46
N ALA A 248 23.10 15.23 2.25
CA ALA A 248 24.17 14.30 1.90
C ALA A 248 24.63 14.45 0.43
N GLY A 249 23.98 15.31 -0.36
CA GLY A 249 24.34 15.57 -1.76
C GLY A 249 23.89 14.44 -2.71
N LEU A 250 22.79 13.76 -2.37
CA LEU A 250 22.35 12.56 -3.11
C LEU A 250 21.20 12.82 -4.11
N LYS A 251 20.64 14.04 -4.19
CA LYS A 251 19.67 14.35 -5.26
C LYS A 251 20.28 14.09 -6.64
N GLY A 252 19.53 13.46 -7.53
CA GLY A 252 19.98 13.06 -8.86
C GLY A 252 20.96 11.89 -8.89
N TYR A 253 21.45 11.42 -7.72
CA TYR A 253 22.38 10.28 -7.70
C TYR A 253 21.69 9.01 -8.21
N ALA A 254 22.34 8.30 -9.14
CA ALA A 254 21.76 7.18 -9.85
C ALA A 254 22.62 5.92 -9.77
N VAL A 255 21.95 4.77 -9.75
CA VAL A 255 22.54 3.44 -9.95
C VAL A 255 21.66 2.71 -10.97
N GLY A 256 22.18 2.42 -12.15
CA GLY A 256 21.38 1.93 -13.27
C GLY A 256 20.23 2.89 -13.61
N ASP A 257 19.03 2.35 -13.70
CA ASP A 257 17.82 3.14 -13.98
C ASP A 257 17.12 3.71 -12.72
N PHE A 258 17.62 3.41 -11.52
CA PHE A 258 17.11 4.01 -10.29
C PHE A 258 17.88 5.26 -9.91
N PHE A 259 17.18 6.30 -9.47
CA PHE A 259 17.80 7.54 -9.05
C PHE A 259 16.99 8.24 -7.94
N VAL A 260 17.70 9.02 -7.13
CA VAL A 260 17.10 9.88 -6.10
C VAL A 260 16.46 11.08 -6.77
N SER A 261 15.21 11.35 -6.47
CA SER A 261 14.47 12.46 -7.06
C SER A 261 15.08 13.83 -6.69
N ASP A 262 15.25 14.70 -7.68
CA ASP A 262 15.66 16.10 -7.45
C ASP A 262 14.60 16.91 -6.71
N LYS A 263 13.32 16.54 -6.87
CA LYS A 263 12.20 17.23 -6.25
C LYS A 263 12.01 16.87 -4.77
N HIS A 264 12.15 15.58 -4.42
CA HIS A 264 11.98 15.08 -3.07
C HIS A 264 12.97 13.94 -2.81
N ALA A 265 14.05 14.20 -2.08
CA ALA A 265 15.16 13.27 -1.94
C ALA A 265 14.84 11.94 -1.25
N ASN A 266 13.68 11.80 -0.55
CA ASN A 266 13.22 10.51 -0.02
C ASN A 266 12.47 9.65 -1.05
N PHE A 267 12.32 10.14 -2.31
CA PHE A 267 11.72 9.38 -3.40
C PHE A 267 12.80 8.80 -4.29
N ILE A 268 12.76 7.49 -4.51
CA ILE A 268 13.55 6.83 -5.53
C ILE A 268 12.66 6.57 -6.74
N LEU A 269 13.13 6.99 -7.89
CA LEU A 269 12.43 6.91 -9.17
C LEU A 269 13.08 5.86 -10.06
N ASN A 270 12.28 5.21 -10.91
CA ASN A 270 12.73 4.23 -11.89
C ASN A 270 12.49 4.75 -13.31
N LYS A 271 13.50 4.80 -14.15
CA LYS A 271 13.39 5.16 -15.58
C LYS A 271 12.63 4.12 -16.43
N GLY A 272 12.34 2.93 -15.85
CA GLY A 272 11.49 1.90 -16.45
C GLY A 272 12.17 0.56 -16.69
N ASN A 273 13.50 0.46 -16.59
CA ASN A 273 14.24 -0.77 -16.76
C ASN A 273 15.12 -1.15 -15.57
N GLY A 274 14.87 -0.55 -14.40
CA GLY A 274 15.66 -0.75 -13.19
C GLY A 274 15.74 -2.22 -12.78
N LYS A 275 16.96 -2.69 -12.52
CA LYS A 275 17.22 -4.04 -12.00
C LYS A 275 17.17 -4.02 -10.48
N SER A 276 16.72 -5.10 -9.88
CA SER A 276 16.60 -5.24 -8.42
C SER A 276 17.92 -4.98 -7.69
N GLU A 277 19.03 -5.44 -8.27
CA GLU A 277 20.39 -5.28 -7.71
C GLU A 277 20.79 -3.80 -7.65
N ASP A 278 20.43 -3.02 -8.67
CA ASP A 278 20.73 -1.58 -8.74
C ASP A 278 19.95 -0.82 -7.65
N LEU A 279 18.69 -1.19 -7.41
CA LEU A 279 17.90 -0.62 -6.32
C LEU A 279 18.56 -0.88 -4.97
N ILE A 280 18.89 -2.13 -4.65
CA ILE A 280 19.52 -2.49 -3.36
C ILE A 280 20.85 -1.75 -3.20
N LYS A 281 21.65 -1.66 -4.27
CA LYS A 281 22.91 -0.90 -4.27
C LYS A 281 22.68 0.58 -3.98
N LEU A 282 21.68 1.21 -4.62
CA LEU A 282 21.33 2.60 -4.39
C LEU A 282 20.90 2.85 -2.94
N LEU A 283 20.03 1.98 -2.38
CA LEU A 283 19.60 2.07 -0.98
C LEU A 283 20.77 1.96 -0.01
N SER A 284 21.69 1.01 -0.26
CA SER A 284 22.88 0.83 0.58
C SER A 284 23.80 2.07 0.55
N ILE A 285 23.99 2.70 -0.63
CA ILE A 285 24.77 3.93 -0.76
C ILE A 285 24.11 5.09 0.00
N ILE A 286 22.79 5.24 -0.11
CA ILE A 286 22.05 6.29 0.60
C ILE A 286 22.23 6.13 2.12
N LYS A 287 21.99 4.91 2.64
CA LYS A 287 22.15 4.60 4.08
C LYS A 287 23.57 4.86 4.57
N ALA A 288 24.57 4.40 3.83
CA ALA A 288 25.97 4.57 4.18
C ALA A 288 26.37 6.07 4.24
N ARG A 289 26.01 6.86 3.22
CA ARG A 289 26.34 8.28 3.16
C ARG A 289 25.66 9.12 4.24
N VAL A 290 24.39 8.82 4.56
CA VAL A 290 23.68 9.50 5.64
C VAL A 290 24.27 9.12 6.98
N LYS A 291 24.60 7.84 7.21
CA LYS A 291 25.26 7.38 8.44
C LYS A 291 26.65 8.02 8.62
N GLU A 292 27.47 8.05 7.57
CA GLU A 292 28.81 8.66 7.59
C GLU A 292 28.75 10.15 7.95
N LYS A 293 27.81 10.89 7.34
CA LYS A 293 27.77 12.35 7.50
C LYS A 293 27.05 12.83 8.76
N TYR A 294 26.02 12.09 9.22
CA TYR A 294 25.13 12.53 10.31
C TYR A 294 25.04 11.55 11.48
N GLY A 295 25.67 10.37 11.40
CA GLY A 295 25.54 9.33 12.43
C GLY A 295 24.15 8.69 12.52
N VAL A 296 23.26 8.93 11.53
CA VAL A 296 21.88 8.48 11.52
C VAL A 296 21.72 7.23 10.68
N GLU A 297 21.12 6.19 11.22
CA GLU A 297 20.72 5.00 10.47
C GLU A 297 19.30 5.21 9.92
N LEU A 298 19.17 5.16 8.58
CA LEU A 298 17.87 5.22 7.92
C LEU A 298 17.21 3.84 7.91
N GLU A 299 15.93 3.80 8.29
CA GLU A 299 15.08 2.61 8.20
C GLU A 299 14.13 2.74 7.03
N GLU A 300 13.92 1.64 6.30
CA GLU A 300 12.97 1.63 5.17
C GLU A 300 11.52 1.79 5.66
N GLU A 301 10.78 2.68 4.99
CA GLU A 301 9.32 2.79 5.08
C GLU A 301 8.66 1.87 4.03
N VAL A 302 9.27 1.80 2.84
CA VAL A 302 8.85 0.91 1.76
C VAL A 302 9.13 -0.55 2.15
N ILE A 303 8.19 -1.44 1.82
CA ILE A 303 8.36 -2.88 2.06
C ILE A 303 9.25 -3.45 0.96
N ILE A 304 10.44 -3.93 1.35
CA ILE A 304 11.39 -4.59 0.43
C ILE A 304 11.19 -6.11 0.51
N ILE A 305 11.02 -6.76 -0.66
CA ILE A 305 10.78 -8.21 -0.77
C ILE A 305 11.86 -8.87 -1.63
#